data_74d7493e59279d55a5755fb3bcb6d967
#
_entry.id   74d7493e59279d55a5755fb3bcb6d967
#
_cell.length_a   1.000
_cell.length_b   1.000
_cell.length_c   1.000
_cell.angle_alpha   90.00
_cell.angle_beta   90.00
_cell.angle_gamma   90.00
#
_symmetry.space_group_name_H-M   'P 1'
#
loop_
_entity.id
_entity.type
_entity.pdbx_description
1 polymer ?
#
loop_
_entity_poly.entity_id
_entity_poly.type
_entity_poly.pdbx_seq_one_letter_code
_entity_poly.pdbx_strand_id
1 'polypeptide(L)'
;IRDCKIGNVILFRRNIQSAEQLRELCVFLHCLIRMETGLPPMILLDEEGGTVSRLGELGSVSPSAMAQGATGDPENAFRVGRMIGQELRAVGVNFNCAPILDCNTNPKNPVIGVRSFGGDPEKVADFGAAYARGLREAGVIACGKHFPGHGDTETDSHLGLPVVNKSLEEIERVELVSFRRAIEEKIDALMTAHVVFPALEPERIPSTVSRKVMTGLLREKMGFEGLIVTDCMEMDAIKRQFGSARGALMALQAGVDMTLICHTEAFQREAAELIVERADHTKEHMGLTTWADAPDGKIKKSDVTVAKNYLSQDEMKQLNRMVTAYLDFAENMTLR
;
A
#
# COMPACT_ATOMS: atom_id res chain seq x y z
N ILE A 1 -0.37 -15.42 12.05
CA ILE A 1 -0.57 -14.30 12.96
C ILE A 1 0.13 -14.57 14.27
N ARG A 2 -0.27 -15.60 15.04
CA ARG A 2 0.24 -15.87 16.40
C ARG A 2 1.75 -16.03 16.45
N ASP A 3 2.29 -16.92 15.63
CA ASP A 3 3.71 -17.32 15.69
C ASP A 3 4.65 -16.21 15.23
N CYS A 4 4.27 -15.49 14.18
CA CYS A 4 5.11 -14.46 13.54
C CYS A 4 4.67 -13.03 13.88
N LYS A 5 3.65 -12.86 14.75
CA LYS A 5 3.08 -11.55 15.13
C LYS A 5 2.73 -10.65 13.94
N ILE A 6 2.22 -11.26 12.85
CA ILE A 6 1.77 -10.52 11.67
C ILE A 6 0.56 -9.68 12.03
N GLY A 7 0.67 -8.37 11.86
CA GLY A 7 -0.32 -7.38 12.27
C GLY A 7 -1.25 -6.89 11.17
N ASN A 8 -1.00 -7.22 9.88
CA ASN A 8 -1.78 -6.73 8.76
C ASN A 8 -2.10 -7.86 7.78
N VAL A 9 -3.23 -7.78 7.09
CA VAL A 9 -3.71 -8.83 6.18
C VAL A 9 -4.27 -8.22 4.91
N ILE A 10 -3.85 -8.74 3.76
CA ILE A 10 -4.51 -8.44 2.48
C ILE A 10 -5.43 -9.59 2.08
N LEU A 11 -6.68 -9.26 1.74
CA LEU A 11 -7.68 -10.20 1.29
C LEU A 11 -7.80 -10.20 -0.25
N PHE A 12 -8.23 -11.32 -0.79
CA PHE A 12 -8.42 -11.54 -2.22
C PHE A 12 -9.80 -12.14 -2.49
N ARG A 13 -10.23 -12.15 -3.75
CA ARG A 13 -11.53 -12.74 -4.15
C ARG A 13 -11.75 -14.15 -3.58
N ARG A 14 -10.68 -14.95 -3.47
CA ARG A 14 -10.74 -16.31 -2.89
C ARG A 14 -11.16 -16.36 -1.41
N ASN A 15 -11.05 -15.25 -0.69
CA ASN A 15 -11.41 -15.14 0.73
C ASN A 15 -12.86 -14.65 0.93
N ILE A 16 -13.57 -14.30 -0.16
CA ILE A 16 -14.86 -13.60 -0.13
C ILE A 16 -15.94 -14.50 -0.73
N GLN A 17 -16.96 -14.80 0.06
CA GLN A 17 -18.12 -15.61 -0.34
C GLN A 17 -19.42 -14.77 -0.36
N SER A 18 -19.65 -13.98 0.70
CA SER A 18 -20.74 -13.02 0.83
C SER A 18 -20.30 -11.80 1.63
N ALA A 19 -21.09 -10.75 1.64
CA ALA A 19 -20.79 -9.55 2.43
C ALA A 19 -20.81 -9.85 3.93
N GLU A 20 -21.73 -10.67 4.40
CA GLU A 20 -21.84 -11.12 5.79
C GLU A 20 -20.59 -11.92 6.20
N GLN A 21 -20.22 -12.92 5.38
CA GLN A 21 -19.02 -13.75 5.65
C GLN A 21 -17.75 -12.90 5.65
N LEU A 22 -17.60 -11.95 4.73
CA LEU A 22 -16.44 -11.04 4.69
C LEU A 22 -16.39 -10.18 5.95
N ARG A 23 -17.52 -9.63 6.38
CA ARG A 23 -17.62 -8.85 7.61
C ARG A 23 -17.24 -9.69 8.84
N GLU A 24 -17.75 -10.91 8.96
CA GLU A 24 -17.39 -11.83 10.05
C GLU A 24 -15.87 -12.14 10.05
N LEU A 25 -15.30 -12.38 8.87
CA LEU A 25 -13.87 -12.60 8.70
C LEU A 25 -13.07 -11.37 9.16
N CYS A 26 -13.46 -10.16 8.74
CA CYS A 26 -12.77 -8.93 9.14
C CYS A 26 -12.86 -8.69 10.66
N VAL A 27 -14.01 -8.91 11.28
CA VAL A 27 -14.17 -8.81 12.73
C VAL A 27 -13.28 -9.84 13.45
N PHE A 28 -13.28 -11.09 12.99
CA PHE A 28 -12.42 -12.13 13.55
C PHE A 28 -10.93 -11.76 13.45
N LEU A 29 -10.47 -11.32 12.27
CA LEU A 29 -9.08 -10.90 12.04
C LEU A 29 -8.72 -9.72 12.93
N HIS A 30 -9.62 -8.75 13.06
CA HIS A 30 -9.42 -7.59 13.93
C HIS A 30 -9.20 -8.00 15.39
N CYS A 31 -10.10 -8.82 15.93
CA CYS A 31 -10.00 -9.30 17.31
C CYS A 31 -8.73 -10.15 17.51
N LEU A 32 -8.45 -11.08 16.60
CA LEU A 32 -7.28 -11.96 16.69
C LEU A 32 -5.97 -11.18 16.66
N ILE A 33 -5.81 -10.28 15.67
CA ILE A 33 -4.56 -9.51 15.50
C ILE A 33 -4.36 -8.60 16.72
N ARG A 34 -5.40 -7.89 17.15
CA ARG A 34 -5.32 -7.02 18.34
C ARG A 34 -4.95 -7.81 19.60
N MET A 35 -5.51 -8.99 19.79
CA MET A 35 -5.20 -9.86 20.92
C MET A 35 -3.75 -10.35 20.88
N GLU A 36 -3.23 -10.71 19.70
CA GLU A 36 -1.90 -11.30 19.54
C GLU A 36 -0.77 -10.26 19.44
N THR A 37 -1.06 -9.06 18.95
CA THR A 37 -0.05 -8.02 18.69
C THR A 37 -0.20 -6.78 19.57
N GLY A 38 -1.36 -6.58 20.19
CA GLY A 38 -1.72 -5.34 20.90
C GLY A 38 -2.04 -4.16 19.97
N LEU A 39 -2.00 -4.34 18.65
CA LEU A 39 -2.16 -3.29 17.64
C LEU A 39 -3.43 -3.51 16.79
N PRO A 40 -4.11 -2.43 16.37
CA PRO A 40 -5.20 -2.54 15.41
C PRO A 40 -4.64 -2.97 14.05
N PRO A 41 -5.30 -3.91 13.32
CA PRO A 41 -4.85 -4.35 12.01
C PRO A 41 -5.20 -3.36 10.92
N MET A 42 -4.36 -3.33 9.87
CA MET A 42 -4.80 -2.92 8.54
C MET A 42 -5.30 -4.16 7.79
N ILE A 43 -6.55 -4.10 7.34
CA ILE A 43 -7.17 -5.13 6.50
C ILE A 43 -7.29 -4.52 5.10
N LEU A 44 -6.46 -5.04 4.19
CA LEU A 44 -6.25 -4.49 2.86
C LEU A 44 -7.09 -5.23 1.81
N LEU A 45 -7.50 -4.51 0.77
CA LEU A 45 -8.14 -5.07 -0.41
C LEU A 45 -7.76 -4.26 -1.67
N ASP A 46 -7.75 -4.92 -2.84
CA ASP A 46 -7.70 -4.24 -4.14
C ASP A 46 -9.14 -4.01 -4.65
N GLU A 47 -9.69 -2.86 -4.38
CA GLU A 47 -10.98 -2.46 -4.93
C GLU A 47 -10.80 -1.15 -5.70
N GLU A 48 -10.29 -1.27 -6.95
CA GLU A 48 -9.99 -0.13 -7.83
C GLU A 48 -11.25 0.35 -8.57
N GLY A 49 -12.19 -0.56 -8.71
CA GLY A 49 -13.29 -0.43 -9.64
C GLY A 49 -12.98 -1.00 -11.03
N GLY A 50 -14.01 -1.10 -11.87
CA GLY A 50 -13.88 -1.67 -13.21
C GLY A 50 -13.38 -3.12 -13.18
N THR A 51 -12.26 -3.38 -13.86
CA THR A 51 -11.72 -4.75 -14.02
C THR A 51 -11.04 -5.30 -12.75
N VAL A 52 -10.66 -4.44 -11.82
CA VAL A 52 -10.03 -4.85 -10.56
C VAL A 52 -10.98 -4.55 -9.41
N SER A 53 -11.85 -5.49 -9.14
CA SER A 53 -12.79 -5.50 -8.03
C SER A 53 -12.75 -6.86 -7.34
N ARG A 54 -12.50 -6.86 -6.03
CA ARG A 54 -12.53 -8.08 -5.20
C ARG A 54 -13.91 -8.32 -4.60
N LEU A 55 -14.68 -7.26 -4.40
CA LEU A 55 -16.09 -7.37 -3.99
C LEU A 55 -16.95 -7.94 -5.14
N GLY A 56 -16.65 -7.57 -6.38
CA GLY A 56 -17.38 -8.05 -7.56
C GLY A 56 -18.87 -7.71 -7.45
N GLU A 57 -19.72 -8.73 -7.61
CA GLU A 57 -21.21 -8.59 -7.54
C GLU A 57 -21.74 -8.29 -6.13
N LEU A 58 -20.88 -8.36 -5.09
CA LEU A 58 -21.29 -8.00 -3.72
C LEU A 58 -21.26 -6.49 -3.47
N GLY A 59 -20.47 -5.77 -4.26
CA GLY A 59 -20.38 -4.32 -4.26
C GLY A 59 -21.11 -3.70 -5.45
N SER A 60 -21.06 -2.38 -5.54
CA SER A 60 -21.57 -1.64 -6.68
C SER A 60 -20.68 -1.84 -7.90
N VAL A 61 -21.30 -1.97 -9.08
CA VAL A 61 -20.55 -1.98 -10.34
C VAL A 61 -20.01 -0.58 -10.60
N SER A 62 -18.75 -0.35 -10.28
CA SER A 62 -18.09 0.94 -10.49
C SER A 62 -17.40 1.00 -11.86
N PRO A 63 -17.37 2.17 -12.52
CA PRO A 63 -16.66 2.35 -13.78
C PRO A 63 -15.15 2.22 -13.57
N SER A 64 -14.43 1.75 -14.62
CA SER A 64 -12.97 1.75 -14.61
C SER A 64 -12.41 3.18 -14.49
N ALA A 65 -11.18 3.33 -14.01
CA ALA A 65 -10.54 4.63 -13.91
C ALA A 65 -10.48 5.36 -15.28
N MET A 66 -10.23 4.64 -16.37
CA MET A 66 -10.25 5.24 -17.72
C MET A 66 -11.63 5.79 -18.08
N ALA A 67 -12.71 5.09 -17.75
CA ALA A 67 -14.08 5.59 -17.97
C ALA A 67 -14.37 6.83 -17.11
N GLN A 68 -13.91 6.85 -15.85
CA GLN A 68 -14.00 8.03 -15.00
C GLN A 68 -13.22 9.19 -15.60
N GLY A 69 -11.96 8.96 -16.02
CA GLY A 69 -11.12 9.96 -16.68
C GLY A 69 -11.75 10.51 -17.98
N ALA A 70 -12.47 9.70 -18.75
CA ALA A 70 -13.15 10.13 -19.96
C ALA A 70 -14.28 11.14 -19.72
N THR A 71 -14.80 11.23 -18.49
CA THR A 71 -15.83 12.23 -18.13
C THR A 71 -15.29 13.66 -18.11
N GLY A 72 -13.99 13.84 -17.94
CA GLY A 72 -13.36 15.17 -17.81
C GLY A 72 -13.64 15.87 -16.47
N ASP A 73 -14.38 15.25 -15.55
CA ASP A 73 -14.75 15.81 -14.26
C ASP A 73 -14.21 14.95 -13.09
N PRO A 74 -13.17 15.42 -12.37
CA PRO A 74 -12.59 14.71 -11.23
C PRO A 74 -13.57 14.44 -10.08
N GLU A 75 -14.66 15.20 -9.98
CA GLU A 75 -15.70 14.97 -8.98
C GLU A 75 -16.35 13.58 -9.14
N ASN A 76 -16.38 13.02 -10.35
CA ASN A 76 -16.84 11.65 -10.57
C ASN A 76 -15.91 10.62 -9.93
N ALA A 77 -14.58 10.84 -9.96
CA ALA A 77 -13.62 9.97 -9.29
C ALA A 77 -13.75 10.07 -7.76
N PHE A 78 -13.98 11.27 -7.22
CA PHE A 78 -14.28 11.44 -5.81
C PHE A 78 -15.52 10.66 -5.37
N ARG A 79 -16.61 10.74 -6.12
CA ARG A 79 -17.86 10.01 -5.82
C ARG A 79 -17.67 8.51 -5.87
N VAL A 80 -16.92 8.00 -6.85
CA VAL A 80 -16.60 6.56 -6.96
C VAL A 80 -15.73 6.13 -5.79
N GLY A 81 -14.65 6.85 -5.47
CA GLY A 81 -13.80 6.56 -4.33
C GLY A 81 -14.56 6.54 -3.01
N ARG A 82 -15.47 7.51 -2.79
CA ARG A 82 -16.32 7.56 -1.61
C ARG A 82 -17.30 6.38 -1.51
N MET A 83 -17.95 6.03 -2.63
CA MET A 83 -18.86 4.88 -2.70
C MET A 83 -18.12 3.58 -2.35
N ILE A 84 -16.99 3.32 -3.01
CA ILE A 84 -16.14 2.15 -2.74
C ILE A 84 -15.67 2.15 -1.27
N GLY A 85 -15.24 3.29 -0.76
CA GLY A 85 -14.83 3.42 0.63
C GLY A 85 -15.95 3.07 1.62
N GLN A 86 -17.18 3.50 1.37
CA GLN A 86 -18.35 3.15 2.18
C GLN A 86 -18.65 1.65 2.16
N GLU A 87 -18.55 1.00 1.00
CA GLU A 87 -18.72 -0.45 0.86
C GLU A 87 -17.65 -1.23 1.61
N LEU A 88 -16.38 -0.84 1.46
CA LEU A 88 -15.25 -1.43 2.18
C LEU A 88 -15.42 -1.32 3.70
N ARG A 89 -15.81 -0.15 4.19
CA ARG A 89 -16.10 0.08 5.60
C ARG A 89 -17.24 -0.81 6.12
N ALA A 90 -18.30 -0.96 5.34
CA ALA A 90 -19.46 -1.78 5.72
C ALA A 90 -19.09 -3.25 5.96
N VAL A 91 -18.05 -3.76 5.30
CA VAL A 91 -17.55 -5.13 5.45
C VAL A 91 -16.31 -5.22 6.35
N GLY A 92 -15.85 -4.12 6.95
CA GLY A 92 -14.73 -4.11 7.90
C GLY A 92 -13.34 -4.00 7.28
N VAL A 93 -13.22 -3.74 5.97
CA VAL A 93 -11.96 -3.40 5.29
C VAL A 93 -11.65 -1.92 5.53
N ASN A 94 -10.42 -1.60 5.93
CA ASN A 94 -10.01 -0.25 6.29
C ASN A 94 -8.86 0.32 5.46
N PHE A 95 -8.34 -0.45 4.49
CA PHE A 95 -7.26 -0.05 3.61
C PHE A 95 -7.56 -0.49 2.18
N ASN A 96 -7.58 0.44 1.23
CA ASN A 96 -7.76 0.12 -0.19
C ASN A 96 -6.47 0.36 -0.96
N CYS A 97 -6.02 -0.67 -1.71
CA CYS A 97 -4.88 -0.53 -2.62
C CYS A 97 -5.30 0.19 -3.92
N ALA A 98 -5.77 1.40 -3.77
CA ALA A 98 -6.22 2.34 -4.81
C ALA A 98 -6.08 3.79 -4.30
N PRO A 99 -5.97 4.79 -5.19
CA PRO A 99 -6.13 4.79 -6.64
C PRO A 99 -4.92 4.33 -7.43
N ILE A 100 -5.13 4.06 -8.74
CA ILE A 100 -4.05 3.98 -9.71
C ILE A 100 -3.56 5.40 -10.02
N LEU A 101 -2.27 5.63 -9.83
CA LEU A 101 -1.58 6.89 -10.15
C LEU A 101 -0.66 6.75 -11.38
N ASP A 102 -0.62 5.55 -11.98
CA ASP A 102 0.15 5.30 -13.19
C ASP A 102 -0.43 6.05 -14.38
N CYS A 103 0.43 6.75 -15.11
CA CYS A 103 0.08 7.42 -16.35
C CYS A 103 0.22 6.43 -17.52
N ASN A 104 -0.87 6.05 -18.19
CA ASN A 104 -0.86 5.04 -19.25
C ASN A 104 -0.37 5.64 -20.57
N THR A 105 0.95 5.88 -20.67
CA THR A 105 1.59 6.47 -21.84
C THR A 105 1.87 5.46 -22.94
N ASN A 106 1.97 4.18 -22.60
CA ASN A 106 2.15 3.10 -23.56
C ASN A 106 0.82 2.36 -23.82
N PRO A 107 0.21 2.49 -25.02
CA PRO A 107 -1.04 1.81 -25.33
C PRO A 107 -0.92 0.28 -25.40
N LYS A 108 0.31 -0.26 -25.45
CA LYS A 108 0.59 -1.70 -25.42
C LYS A 108 0.80 -2.23 -23.99
N ASN A 109 0.70 -1.37 -22.97
CA ASN A 109 0.87 -1.78 -21.59
C ASN A 109 -0.14 -2.88 -21.23
N PRO A 110 0.32 -4.10 -20.82
CA PRO A 110 -0.57 -5.24 -20.59
C PRO A 110 -1.20 -5.21 -19.18
N VAL A 111 -0.71 -4.34 -18.28
CA VAL A 111 -1.05 -4.37 -16.83
C VAL A 111 -1.95 -3.22 -16.44
N ILE A 112 -1.64 -2.02 -16.89
CA ILE A 112 -2.33 -0.78 -16.46
C ILE A 112 -3.55 -0.51 -17.36
N GLY A 113 -3.38 -0.13 -18.60
CA GLY A 113 -4.47 0.05 -19.56
C GLY A 113 -5.66 0.82 -18.96
N VAL A 114 -6.84 0.18 -18.97
CA VAL A 114 -8.11 0.76 -18.48
C VAL A 114 -8.15 1.04 -16.96
N ARG A 115 -7.19 0.55 -16.20
CA ARG A 115 -7.04 0.84 -14.77
C ARG A 115 -6.55 2.26 -14.51
N SER A 116 -5.84 2.91 -15.47
CA SER A 116 -5.40 4.29 -15.36
C SER A 116 -6.52 5.28 -15.73
N PHE A 117 -6.51 6.48 -15.15
CA PHE A 117 -7.38 7.59 -15.55
C PHE A 117 -7.03 8.18 -16.94
N GLY A 118 -5.89 7.80 -17.53
CA GLY A 118 -5.47 8.19 -18.88
C GLY A 118 -3.98 8.26 -19.08
N GLY A 119 -3.57 8.86 -20.22
CA GLY A 119 -2.17 9.08 -20.58
C GLY A 119 -1.66 10.53 -20.31
N ASP A 120 -2.54 11.42 -19.87
CA ASP A 120 -2.19 12.80 -19.52
C ASP A 120 -1.83 12.85 -18.02
N PRO A 121 -0.59 13.24 -17.65
CA PRO A 121 -0.13 13.26 -16.26
C PRO A 121 -0.95 14.13 -15.32
N GLU A 122 -1.33 15.32 -15.75
CA GLU A 122 -2.12 16.25 -14.92
C GLU A 122 -3.54 15.71 -14.69
N LYS A 123 -4.13 15.12 -15.71
CA LYS A 123 -5.43 14.47 -15.59
C LYS A 123 -5.37 13.30 -14.62
N VAL A 124 -4.36 12.42 -14.73
CA VAL A 124 -4.17 11.31 -13.79
C VAL A 124 -3.98 11.83 -12.36
N ALA A 125 -3.24 12.93 -12.19
CA ALA A 125 -3.03 13.57 -10.91
C ALA A 125 -4.34 14.07 -10.28
N ASP A 126 -5.14 14.83 -11.03
CA ASP A 126 -6.41 15.40 -10.55
C ASP A 126 -7.43 14.32 -10.18
N PHE A 127 -7.60 13.30 -11.05
CA PHE A 127 -8.54 12.21 -10.82
C PHE A 127 -8.09 11.29 -9.70
N GLY A 128 -6.79 10.96 -9.64
CA GLY A 128 -6.21 10.13 -8.57
C GLY A 128 -6.34 10.79 -7.20
N ALA A 129 -6.03 12.08 -7.10
CA ALA A 129 -6.20 12.85 -5.87
C ALA A 129 -7.68 12.92 -5.43
N ALA A 130 -8.61 13.15 -6.38
CA ALA A 130 -10.03 13.18 -6.11
C ALA A 130 -10.56 11.82 -5.60
N TYR A 131 -10.15 10.73 -6.24
CA TYR A 131 -10.51 9.36 -5.81
C TYR A 131 -9.99 9.06 -4.39
N ALA A 132 -8.71 9.40 -4.10
CA ALA A 132 -8.13 9.23 -2.78
C ALA A 132 -8.88 10.03 -1.70
N ARG A 133 -9.27 11.28 -2.00
CA ARG A 133 -10.12 12.07 -1.07
C ARG A 133 -11.45 11.38 -0.78
N GLY A 134 -12.07 10.78 -1.79
CA GLY A 134 -13.32 10.03 -1.62
C GLY A 134 -13.18 8.84 -0.68
N LEU A 135 -12.13 8.02 -0.82
CA LEU A 135 -11.81 6.91 0.10
C LEU A 135 -11.62 7.42 1.53
N ARG A 136 -10.82 8.47 1.70
CA ARG A 136 -10.51 9.06 3.00
C ARG A 136 -11.75 9.64 3.68
N GLU A 137 -12.64 10.30 2.94
CA GLU A 137 -13.91 10.78 3.48
C GLU A 137 -14.80 9.65 4.02
N ALA A 138 -14.74 8.47 3.36
CA ALA A 138 -15.41 7.27 3.86
C ALA A 138 -14.67 6.59 5.03
N GLY A 139 -13.49 7.09 5.46
CA GLY A 139 -12.70 6.54 6.55
C GLY A 139 -11.88 5.29 6.16
N VAL A 140 -11.47 5.18 4.89
CA VAL A 140 -10.61 4.13 4.37
C VAL A 140 -9.26 4.73 3.98
N ILE A 141 -8.17 4.07 4.36
CA ILE A 141 -6.80 4.42 3.95
C ILE A 141 -6.69 4.28 2.44
N ALA A 142 -6.27 5.35 1.76
CA ALA A 142 -6.03 5.37 0.33
C ALA A 142 -4.55 5.08 0.03
N CYS A 143 -4.30 4.09 -0.83
CA CYS A 143 -2.95 3.69 -1.24
C CYS A 143 -2.76 3.88 -2.74
N GLY A 144 -2.12 4.99 -3.13
CA GLY A 144 -1.81 5.27 -4.53
C GLY A 144 -0.75 4.33 -5.08
N LYS A 145 -0.87 3.91 -6.36
CA LYS A 145 0.03 2.91 -6.96
C LYS A 145 0.23 3.11 -8.46
N HIS A 146 1.36 2.62 -9.00
CA HIS A 146 2.50 1.91 -8.41
C HIS A 146 3.76 2.78 -8.55
N PHE A 147 4.29 3.30 -7.45
CA PHE A 147 5.43 4.23 -7.45
C PHE A 147 6.74 3.56 -7.92
N PRO A 148 7.56 4.19 -8.79
CA PRO A 148 7.46 5.54 -9.34
C PRO A 148 6.68 5.64 -10.66
N GLY A 149 6.01 4.58 -11.12
CA GLY A 149 5.18 4.52 -12.32
C GLY A 149 5.28 3.17 -13.03
N HIS A 150 4.16 2.61 -13.46
CA HIS A 150 4.07 1.34 -14.19
C HIS A 150 3.40 1.51 -15.56
N GLY A 151 2.97 2.73 -15.90
CA GLY A 151 2.12 2.98 -17.08
C GLY A 151 2.81 2.90 -18.43
N ASP A 152 4.14 2.95 -18.46
CA ASP A 152 4.94 2.91 -19.70
C ASP A 152 5.59 1.54 -19.97
N THR A 153 5.39 0.54 -19.13
CA THR A 153 6.02 -0.78 -19.26
C THR A 153 5.39 -1.59 -20.39
N GLU A 154 6.23 -2.38 -21.10
CA GLU A 154 5.79 -3.35 -22.12
C GLU A 154 5.73 -4.78 -21.58
N THR A 155 6.27 -5.01 -20.37
CA THR A 155 6.33 -6.32 -19.71
C THR A 155 5.52 -6.29 -18.43
N ASP A 156 4.74 -7.34 -18.22
CA ASP A 156 4.03 -7.56 -16.96
C ASP A 156 5.05 -7.99 -15.87
N SER A 157 5.06 -7.27 -14.75
CA SER A 157 5.91 -7.57 -13.59
C SER A 157 5.59 -8.92 -12.91
N HIS A 158 4.42 -9.51 -13.20
CA HIS A 158 4.11 -10.88 -12.80
C HIS A 158 4.86 -11.94 -13.64
N LEU A 159 5.32 -11.58 -14.83
CA LEU A 159 5.97 -12.50 -15.77
C LEU A 159 7.47 -12.24 -15.93
N GLY A 160 7.97 -11.09 -15.53
CA GLY A 160 9.36 -10.71 -15.65
C GLY A 160 9.68 -9.37 -15.00
N LEU A 161 10.89 -8.84 -15.26
CA LEU A 161 11.33 -7.56 -14.73
C LEU A 161 11.09 -6.45 -15.77
N PRO A 162 10.07 -5.60 -15.61
CA PRO A 162 9.82 -4.49 -16.52
C PRO A 162 10.87 -3.38 -16.34
N VAL A 163 11.20 -2.72 -17.45
CA VAL A 163 12.18 -1.62 -17.49
C VAL A 163 11.55 -0.42 -18.20
N VAL A 164 11.67 0.76 -17.58
CA VAL A 164 11.28 2.03 -18.18
C VAL A 164 12.54 2.82 -18.50
N ASN A 165 12.87 2.88 -19.81
CA ASN A 165 14.08 3.55 -20.31
C ASN A 165 13.80 5.03 -20.68
N LYS A 166 13.36 5.82 -19.71
CA LYS A 166 13.15 7.26 -19.84
C LYS A 166 14.29 8.03 -19.16
N SER A 167 14.54 9.26 -19.63
CA SER A 167 15.41 10.20 -18.95
C SER A 167 14.78 10.66 -17.63
N LEU A 168 15.61 11.18 -16.73
CA LEU A 168 15.12 11.73 -15.46
C LEU A 168 14.10 12.85 -15.69
N GLU A 169 14.33 13.71 -16.68
CA GLU A 169 13.41 14.79 -17.05
C GLU A 169 12.03 14.27 -17.51
N GLU A 170 12.02 13.23 -18.33
CA GLU A 170 10.78 12.59 -18.75
C GLU A 170 10.02 11.95 -17.60
N ILE A 171 10.72 11.23 -16.69
CA ILE A 171 10.15 10.64 -15.50
C ILE A 171 9.53 11.72 -14.60
N GLU A 172 10.25 12.83 -14.38
CA GLU A 172 9.77 13.95 -13.57
C GLU A 172 8.53 14.63 -14.16
N ARG A 173 8.44 14.70 -15.49
CA ARG A 173 7.36 15.36 -16.22
C ARG A 173 6.14 14.47 -16.43
N VAL A 174 6.29 13.16 -16.37
CA VAL A 174 5.21 12.21 -16.67
C VAL A 174 4.89 11.36 -15.44
N GLU A 175 5.78 10.44 -15.08
CA GLU A 175 5.50 9.42 -14.07
C GLU A 175 5.28 10.02 -12.67
N LEU A 176 6.09 11.01 -12.27
CA LEU A 176 6.06 11.56 -10.91
C LEU A 176 4.99 12.64 -10.68
N VAL A 177 4.32 13.14 -11.70
CA VAL A 177 3.34 14.24 -11.57
C VAL A 177 2.18 13.83 -10.66
N SER A 178 1.56 12.67 -10.92
CA SER A 178 0.43 12.16 -10.15
C SER A 178 0.80 11.82 -8.70
N PHE A 179 2.01 11.29 -8.48
CA PHE A 179 2.50 11.01 -7.13
C PHE A 179 2.79 12.30 -6.35
N ARG A 180 3.37 13.33 -6.98
CA ARG A 180 3.56 14.65 -6.33
C ARG A 180 2.22 15.23 -5.88
N ARG A 181 1.23 15.25 -6.76
CA ARG A 181 -0.11 15.73 -6.44
C ARG A 181 -0.73 14.93 -5.29
N ALA A 182 -0.60 13.61 -5.29
CA ALA A 182 -1.10 12.76 -4.20
C ALA A 182 -0.42 13.06 -2.87
N ILE A 183 0.91 13.32 -2.87
CA ILE A 183 1.67 13.72 -1.69
C ILE A 183 1.23 15.11 -1.18
N GLU A 184 1.07 16.09 -2.07
CA GLU A 184 0.56 17.42 -1.74
C GLU A 184 -0.85 17.36 -1.10
N GLU A 185 -1.71 16.48 -1.62
CA GLU A 185 -3.05 16.19 -1.09
C GLU A 185 -3.02 15.24 0.14
N LYS A 186 -1.83 14.93 0.64
CA LYS A 186 -1.59 14.10 1.85
C LYS A 186 -2.24 12.72 1.77
N ILE A 187 -1.95 11.99 0.71
CA ILE A 187 -2.34 10.59 0.59
C ILE A 187 -1.73 9.76 1.72
N ASP A 188 -2.47 8.78 2.24
CA ASP A 188 -2.09 8.01 3.43
C ASP A 188 -0.96 7.01 3.14
N ALA A 189 -0.98 6.37 1.97
CA ALA A 189 -0.04 5.34 1.58
C ALA A 189 0.31 5.39 0.09
N LEU A 190 1.50 4.90 -0.26
CA LEU A 190 1.93 4.65 -1.64
C LEU A 190 2.48 3.23 -1.76
N MET A 191 2.03 2.51 -2.79
CA MET A 191 2.53 1.17 -3.13
C MET A 191 3.63 1.27 -4.18
N THR A 192 4.70 0.50 -3.97
CA THR A 192 5.86 0.49 -4.86
C THR A 192 5.66 -0.39 -6.08
N ALA A 193 6.32 -0.06 -7.19
CA ALA A 193 6.38 -0.88 -8.41
C ALA A 193 7.65 -1.72 -8.45
N HIS A 194 7.53 -2.98 -8.87
CA HIS A 194 8.69 -3.84 -9.19
C HIS A 194 9.21 -3.56 -10.61
N VAL A 195 9.57 -2.30 -10.86
CA VAL A 195 10.01 -1.78 -12.16
C VAL A 195 11.41 -1.20 -12.03
N VAL A 196 12.24 -1.40 -13.04
CA VAL A 196 13.57 -0.81 -13.15
C VAL A 196 13.50 0.51 -13.90
N PHE A 197 14.06 1.55 -13.28
CA PHE A 197 14.26 2.87 -13.89
C PHE A 197 15.76 3.19 -13.89
N PRO A 198 16.50 2.92 -15.00
CA PRO A 198 17.95 3.12 -15.01
C PRO A 198 18.39 4.56 -14.72
N ALA A 199 17.54 5.55 -15.03
CA ALA A 199 17.81 6.95 -14.71
C ALA A 199 17.69 7.29 -13.21
N LEU A 200 16.93 6.52 -12.43
CA LEU A 200 16.79 6.67 -10.98
C LEU A 200 17.75 5.74 -10.23
N GLU A 201 17.96 4.52 -10.75
CA GLU A 201 18.80 3.48 -10.14
C GLU A 201 19.72 2.85 -11.21
N PRO A 202 20.95 3.35 -11.33
CA PRO A 202 21.92 2.85 -12.32
C PRO A 202 22.31 1.38 -12.16
N GLU A 203 22.16 0.81 -10.95
CA GLU A 203 22.41 -0.62 -10.70
C GLU A 203 21.35 -1.53 -11.31
N ARG A 204 20.28 -0.94 -11.91
CA ARG A 204 19.20 -1.64 -12.60
C ARG A 204 18.48 -2.68 -11.73
N ILE A 205 18.35 -2.40 -10.45
CA ILE A 205 17.51 -3.16 -9.54
C ILE A 205 16.09 -2.58 -9.50
N PRO A 206 15.07 -3.38 -9.15
CA PRO A 206 13.69 -2.89 -9.00
C PRO A 206 13.58 -1.73 -8.01
N SER A 207 12.77 -0.74 -8.33
CA SER A 207 12.55 0.45 -7.49
C SER A 207 12.19 0.09 -6.06
N THR A 208 11.39 -0.95 -5.85
CA THR A 208 10.96 -1.45 -4.53
C THR A 208 12.13 -1.73 -3.57
N VAL A 209 13.26 -2.23 -4.09
CA VAL A 209 14.43 -2.58 -3.27
C VAL A 209 15.56 -1.56 -3.39
N SER A 210 15.33 -0.44 -4.06
CA SER A 210 16.33 0.63 -4.24
C SER A 210 16.20 1.69 -3.15
N ARG A 211 17.23 1.83 -2.32
CA ARG A 211 17.31 2.91 -1.33
C ARG A 211 17.34 4.30 -1.98
N LYS A 212 17.95 4.43 -3.16
CA LYS A 212 17.97 5.71 -3.91
C LYS A 212 16.55 6.14 -4.28
N VAL A 213 15.71 5.17 -4.66
CA VAL A 213 14.31 5.45 -5.06
C VAL A 213 13.41 5.59 -3.83
N MET A 214 13.44 4.66 -2.89
CA MET A 214 12.51 4.68 -1.74
C MET A 214 12.88 5.78 -0.74
N THR A 215 14.11 5.79 -0.25
CA THR A 215 14.56 6.82 0.70
C THR A 215 14.88 8.12 -0.03
N GLY A 216 15.81 8.08 -0.99
CA GLY A 216 16.36 9.31 -1.60
C GLY A 216 15.33 10.08 -2.42
N LEU A 217 14.57 9.40 -3.29
CA LEU A 217 13.58 10.10 -4.12
C LEU A 217 12.26 10.30 -3.36
N LEU A 218 11.62 9.23 -2.86
CA LEU A 218 10.27 9.32 -2.32
C LEU A 218 10.24 10.03 -0.96
N ARG A 219 11.06 9.60 0.01
CA ARG A 219 11.07 10.21 1.34
C ARG A 219 11.72 11.59 1.36
N GLU A 220 12.98 11.69 0.87
CA GLU A 220 13.77 12.90 1.06
C GLU A 220 13.45 13.97 0.02
N LYS A 221 13.49 13.64 -1.29
CA LYS A 221 13.29 14.64 -2.36
C LYS A 221 11.81 15.04 -2.53
N MET A 222 10.89 14.06 -2.48
CA MET A 222 9.45 14.32 -2.65
C MET A 222 8.74 14.59 -1.32
N GLY A 223 9.36 14.34 -0.17
CA GLY A 223 8.84 14.65 1.16
C GLY A 223 7.64 13.79 1.57
N PHE A 224 7.55 12.53 1.08
CA PHE A 224 6.45 11.65 1.46
C PHE A 224 6.60 11.14 2.89
N GLU A 225 5.63 11.43 3.74
CA GLU A 225 5.62 11.06 5.17
C GLU A 225 4.64 9.91 5.50
N GLY A 226 3.79 9.49 4.55
CA GLY A 226 2.83 8.40 4.71
C GLY A 226 3.47 7.00 4.61
N LEU A 227 2.67 5.95 4.59
CA LEU A 227 3.14 4.56 4.50
C LEU A 227 3.66 4.21 3.10
N ILE A 228 4.85 3.62 3.03
CA ILE A 228 5.35 2.98 1.82
C ILE A 228 5.10 1.47 1.94
N VAL A 229 4.31 0.93 1.00
CA VAL A 229 3.92 -0.48 0.97
C VAL A 229 4.49 -1.10 -0.30
N THR A 230 5.00 -2.33 -0.27
CA THR A 230 5.39 -3.01 -1.51
C THR A 230 4.18 -3.52 -2.26
N ASP A 231 4.30 -3.71 -3.58
CA ASP A 231 3.50 -4.72 -4.26
C ASP A 231 3.90 -6.12 -3.80
N CYS A 232 3.22 -7.17 -4.24
CA CYS A 232 3.44 -8.52 -3.76
C CYS A 232 4.86 -9.00 -4.06
N MET A 233 5.62 -9.34 -3.01
CA MET A 233 7.01 -9.79 -3.11
C MET A 233 7.15 -11.20 -3.72
N GLU A 234 6.05 -11.88 -4.02
CA GLU A 234 6.03 -13.15 -4.73
C GLU A 234 5.96 -13.00 -6.27
N MET A 235 5.86 -11.76 -6.78
CA MET A 235 5.91 -11.49 -8.21
C MET A 235 7.28 -11.83 -8.77
N ASP A 236 7.32 -12.36 -10.01
CA ASP A 236 8.54 -12.88 -10.64
C ASP A 236 9.65 -11.83 -10.75
N ALA A 237 9.31 -10.57 -10.89
CA ALA A 237 10.25 -9.46 -10.89
C ALA A 237 11.15 -9.40 -9.63
N ILE A 238 10.67 -9.87 -8.49
CA ILE A 238 11.42 -9.96 -7.22
C ILE A 238 11.83 -11.39 -6.92
N LYS A 239 10.86 -12.32 -6.98
CA LYS A 239 11.04 -13.70 -6.53
C LYS A 239 12.18 -14.41 -7.25
N ARG A 240 12.31 -14.22 -8.58
CA ARG A 240 13.37 -14.88 -9.38
C ARG A 240 14.77 -14.34 -9.09
N GLN A 241 14.88 -13.06 -8.71
CA GLN A 241 16.18 -12.42 -8.52
C GLN A 241 16.70 -12.54 -7.08
N PHE A 242 15.81 -12.41 -6.11
CA PHE A 242 16.18 -12.25 -4.70
C PHE A 242 15.56 -13.32 -3.79
N GLY A 243 14.49 -13.99 -4.24
CA GLY A 243 13.57 -14.72 -3.36
C GLY A 243 12.64 -13.76 -2.62
N SER A 244 11.43 -14.22 -2.29
CA SER A 244 10.38 -13.36 -1.69
C SER A 244 10.78 -12.83 -0.31
N ALA A 245 11.32 -13.67 0.58
CA ALA A 245 11.71 -13.28 1.93
C ALA A 245 12.89 -12.30 1.95
N ARG A 246 13.94 -12.60 1.19
CA ARG A 246 15.10 -11.71 1.06
C ARG A 246 14.72 -10.38 0.39
N GLY A 247 13.88 -10.43 -0.66
CA GLY A 247 13.36 -9.23 -1.30
C GLY A 247 12.59 -8.34 -0.32
N ALA A 248 11.76 -8.93 0.56
CA ALA A 248 11.04 -8.21 1.60
C ALA A 248 12.00 -7.50 2.58
N LEU A 249 13.04 -8.19 3.05
CA LEU A 249 14.08 -7.58 3.88
C LEU A 249 14.79 -6.43 3.16
N MET A 250 15.16 -6.61 1.88
CA MET A 250 15.81 -5.56 1.08
C MET A 250 14.91 -4.35 0.90
N ALA A 251 13.60 -4.54 0.71
CA ALA A 251 12.63 -3.44 0.61
C ALA A 251 12.56 -2.63 1.92
N LEU A 252 12.49 -3.29 3.08
CA LEU A 252 12.55 -2.61 4.39
C LEU A 252 13.87 -1.83 4.55
N GLN A 253 15.01 -2.41 4.17
CA GLN A 253 16.31 -1.72 4.20
C GLN A 253 16.39 -0.54 3.22
N ALA A 254 15.60 -0.56 2.15
CA ALA A 254 15.47 0.54 1.20
C ALA A 254 14.60 1.70 1.72
N GLY A 255 13.84 1.51 2.81
CA GLY A 255 12.98 2.52 3.43
C GLY A 255 11.48 2.30 3.24
N VAL A 256 11.07 1.10 2.83
CA VAL A 256 9.67 0.67 2.82
C VAL A 256 9.20 0.36 4.24
N ASP A 257 7.95 0.65 4.58
CA ASP A 257 7.39 0.43 5.92
C ASP A 257 6.66 -0.92 6.05
N MET A 258 6.05 -1.41 4.96
CA MET A 258 5.26 -2.64 4.96
C MET A 258 5.51 -3.44 3.68
N THR A 259 5.78 -4.74 3.84
CA THR A 259 5.96 -5.67 2.71
C THR A 259 4.79 -6.63 2.59
N LEU A 260 4.32 -6.88 1.36
CA LEU A 260 3.23 -7.81 1.07
C LEU A 260 3.77 -9.13 0.56
N ILE A 261 3.41 -10.23 1.23
CA ILE A 261 3.61 -11.62 0.79
C ILE A 261 2.26 -12.29 0.83
N CYS A 262 1.64 -12.52 -0.35
CA CYS A 262 0.20 -12.63 -0.47
C CYS A 262 -0.33 -14.06 -0.58
N HIS A 263 0.50 -15.04 -0.93
CA HIS A 263 0.01 -16.34 -1.38
C HIS A 263 0.60 -17.52 -0.63
N THR A 264 1.90 -17.50 -0.32
CA THR A 264 2.64 -18.67 0.16
C THR A 264 3.01 -18.50 1.62
N GLU A 265 2.38 -19.27 2.51
CA GLU A 265 2.65 -19.24 3.95
C GLU A 265 4.14 -19.47 4.29
N ALA A 266 4.80 -20.38 3.60
CA ALA A 266 6.22 -20.65 3.84
C ALA A 266 7.08 -19.38 3.62
N PHE A 267 6.80 -18.58 2.58
CA PHE A 267 7.52 -17.34 2.34
C PHE A 267 7.19 -16.24 3.37
N GLN A 268 5.96 -16.23 3.89
CA GLN A 268 5.57 -15.32 4.97
C GLN A 268 6.35 -15.62 6.25
N ARG A 269 6.50 -16.91 6.61
CA ARG A 269 7.27 -17.36 7.77
C ARG A 269 8.75 -17.07 7.60
N GLU A 270 9.33 -17.46 6.46
CA GLU A 270 10.72 -17.19 6.14
C GLU A 270 11.06 -15.69 6.20
N ALA A 271 10.19 -14.85 5.66
CA ALA A 271 10.39 -13.40 5.73
C ALA A 271 10.32 -12.87 7.16
N ALA A 272 9.34 -13.33 7.96
CA ALA A 272 9.21 -12.91 9.35
C ALA A 272 10.44 -13.31 10.18
N GLU A 273 10.92 -14.55 10.03
CA GLU A 273 12.13 -15.03 10.70
C GLU A 273 13.37 -14.24 10.30
N LEU A 274 13.57 -14.02 9.00
CA LEU A 274 14.70 -13.25 8.47
C LEU A 274 14.70 -11.79 8.93
N ILE A 275 13.53 -11.16 8.99
CA ILE A 275 13.38 -9.78 9.44
C ILE A 275 13.69 -9.66 10.93
N VAL A 276 13.17 -10.59 11.75
CA VAL A 276 13.44 -10.63 13.20
C VAL A 276 14.92 -10.86 13.47
N GLU A 277 15.53 -11.84 12.82
CA GLU A 277 16.97 -12.10 12.94
C GLU A 277 17.81 -10.85 12.65
N ARG A 278 17.49 -10.14 11.57
CA ARG A 278 18.21 -8.90 11.19
C ARG A 278 17.93 -7.72 12.10
N ALA A 279 16.72 -7.59 12.60
CA ALA A 279 16.37 -6.57 13.60
C ALA A 279 17.19 -6.76 14.89
N ASP A 280 17.38 -7.99 15.32
CA ASP A 280 18.19 -8.31 16.51
C ASP A 280 19.66 -7.97 16.32
N HIS A 281 20.26 -8.28 15.17
CA HIS A 281 21.64 -7.87 14.86
C HIS A 281 21.82 -6.34 14.75
N THR A 282 20.80 -5.62 14.29
CA THR A 282 20.85 -4.15 14.23
C THR A 282 20.81 -3.50 15.61
N LYS A 283 20.17 -4.16 16.60
CA LYS A 283 20.12 -3.70 18.00
C LYS A 283 21.46 -3.68 18.67
N GLU A 284 22.28 -4.73 18.48
CA GLU A 284 23.63 -4.81 19.04
C GLU A 284 24.49 -3.64 18.57
N HIS A 285 24.27 -3.14 17.34
CA HIS A 285 25.03 -2.01 16.77
C HIS A 285 24.45 -0.63 17.12
N MET A 286 23.15 -0.52 17.39
CA MET A 286 22.46 0.77 17.57
C MET A 286 21.93 1.00 19.00
N GLY A 287 22.08 0.05 19.90
CA GLY A 287 21.60 0.16 21.29
C GLY A 287 20.06 0.21 21.40
N LEU A 288 19.34 -0.32 20.41
CA LEU A 288 17.87 -0.34 20.40
C LEU A 288 17.34 -1.59 21.10
N THR A 289 16.49 -1.40 22.09
CA THR A 289 15.73 -2.49 22.75
C THR A 289 14.45 -2.79 22.03
N THR A 290 14.08 -4.08 21.89
CA THR A 290 12.85 -4.51 21.21
C THR A 290 11.69 -4.73 22.20
N TRP A 291 10.53 -4.98 21.61
CA TRP A 291 9.28 -5.33 22.27
C TRP A 291 9.36 -6.58 23.19
N ALA A 292 10.28 -7.51 22.87
CA ALA A 292 10.49 -8.75 23.63
C ALA A 292 11.20 -8.53 24.96
N ASP A 293 11.88 -7.39 25.15
CA ASP A 293 12.69 -7.11 26.31
C ASP A 293 11.95 -6.35 27.42
N ALA A 294 10.63 -6.10 27.27
CA ALA A 294 9.80 -5.50 28.32
C ALA A 294 9.41 -6.56 29.36
N PRO A 295 9.89 -6.49 30.60
CA PRO A 295 9.66 -7.52 31.62
C PRO A 295 8.20 -7.76 31.98
N ASP A 296 7.30 -6.86 31.60
CA ASP A 296 5.87 -6.86 31.89
C ASP A 296 4.98 -6.85 30.65
N GLY A 297 5.56 -7.00 29.46
CA GLY A 297 4.83 -6.98 28.19
C GLY A 297 4.16 -5.64 27.85
N LYS A 298 4.50 -4.57 28.58
CA LYS A 298 3.93 -3.23 28.35
C LYS A 298 4.86 -2.36 27.54
N ILE A 299 4.30 -1.69 26.55
CA ILE A 299 5.00 -0.73 25.70
C ILE A 299 5.48 0.43 26.57
N LYS A 300 6.79 0.66 26.67
CA LYS A 300 7.33 1.84 27.33
C LYS A 300 7.24 3.05 26.41
N LYS A 301 7.12 4.24 26.99
CA LYS A 301 7.06 5.51 26.25
C LYS A 301 8.26 5.75 25.33
N SER A 302 9.42 5.11 25.61
CA SER A 302 10.62 5.11 24.78
C SER A 302 10.47 4.31 23.48
N ASP A 303 9.65 3.26 23.48
CA ASP A 303 9.49 2.36 22.31
C ASP A 303 8.61 3.00 21.23
N VAL A 304 7.73 3.92 21.65
CA VAL A 304 6.93 4.78 20.77
C VAL A 304 7.79 5.86 20.07
N THR A 305 9.02 6.12 20.54
CA THR A 305 9.90 7.15 20.00
C THR A 305 10.47 6.76 18.63
N VAL A 306 10.62 5.48 18.32
CA VAL A 306 11.06 5.02 17.00
C VAL A 306 9.96 5.26 15.96
N ALA A 307 8.71 4.98 16.30
CA ALA A 307 7.56 5.30 15.43
C ALA A 307 7.34 6.83 15.29
N LYS A 308 7.69 7.61 16.31
CA LYS A 308 7.58 9.08 16.28
C LYS A 308 8.54 9.77 15.32
N ASN A 309 9.64 9.12 14.93
CA ASN A 309 10.60 9.67 13.98
C ASN A 309 10.12 9.54 12.52
N TYR A 310 9.02 8.81 12.28
CA TYR A 310 8.46 8.57 10.95
C TYR A 310 7.07 9.20 10.74
N LEU A 311 6.41 9.66 11.79
CA LEU A 311 5.12 10.34 11.72
C LEU A 311 5.17 11.65 12.50
N SER A 312 4.74 12.74 11.90
CA SER A 312 4.57 14.02 12.59
C SER A 312 3.52 13.88 13.71
N GLN A 313 3.52 14.79 14.69
CA GLN A 313 2.54 14.76 15.78
C GLN A 313 1.08 14.83 15.29
N ASP A 314 0.85 15.49 14.15
CA ASP A 314 -0.49 15.62 13.58
C ASP A 314 -0.90 14.37 12.80
N GLU A 315 0.03 13.68 12.17
CA GLU A 315 -0.20 12.39 11.50
C GLU A 315 -0.42 11.28 12.50
N MET A 316 0.31 11.26 13.63
CA MET A 316 0.03 10.38 14.75
C MET A 316 -1.36 10.65 15.36
N LYS A 317 -1.79 11.92 15.43
CA LYS A 317 -3.15 12.27 15.86
C LYS A 317 -4.20 11.85 14.85
N GLN A 318 -3.90 11.94 13.56
CA GLN A 318 -4.79 11.52 12.48
C GLN A 318 -4.93 10.00 12.44
N LEU A 319 -3.80 9.28 12.50
CA LEU A 319 -3.79 7.82 12.62
C LEU A 319 -4.51 7.36 13.90
N ASN A 320 -4.25 8.00 15.05
CA ASN A 320 -4.94 7.71 16.30
C ASN A 320 -6.45 8.02 16.22
N ARG A 321 -6.87 9.10 15.54
CA ARG A 321 -8.30 9.40 15.33
C ARG A 321 -8.97 8.36 14.42
N MET A 322 -8.28 7.94 13.34
CA MET A 322 -8.77 6.88 12.46
C MET A 322 -8.87 5.55 13.22
N VAL A 323 -7.87 5.21 14.02
CA VAL A 323 -7.86 4.03 14.89
C VAL A 323 -8.96 4.12 15.96
N THR A 324 -9.14 5.26 16.61
CA THR A 324 -10.18 5.48 17.64
C THR A 324 -11.57 5.41 17.03
N ALA A 325 -11.81 6.09 15.90
CA ALA A 325 -13.09 6.04 15.19
C ALA A 325 -13.45 4.63 14.72
N TYR A 326 -12.42 3.84 14.33
CA TYR A 326 -12.60 2.44 13.95
C TYR A 326 -12.90 1.55 15.17
N LEU A 327 -12.24 1.79 16.30
CA LEU A 327 -12.48 1.06 17.54
C LEU A 327 -13.89 1.34 18.10
N ASP A 328 -14.33 2.60 18.08
CA ASP A 328 -15.67 2.99 18.48
C ASP A 328 -16.74 2.35 17.57
N PHE A 329 -16.45 2.22 16.27
CA PHE A 329 -17.30 1.51 15.33
C PHE A 329 -17.36 0.01 15.63
N ALA A 330 -16.20 -0.64 15.87
CA ALA A 330 -16.11 -2.07 16.20
C ALA A 330 -16.82 -2.39 17.53
N GLU A 331 -16.68 -1.53 18.55
CA GLU A 331 -17.39 -1.68 19.84
C GLU A 331 -18.91 -1.50 19.69
N ASN A 332 -19.36 -0.54 18.89
CA ASN A 332 -20.80 -0.35 18.62
C ASN A 332 -21.41 -1.47 17.76
N MET A 333 -20.59 -2.26 17.05
CA MET A 333 -21.05 -3.40 16.26
C MET A 333 -21.14 -4.70 17.05
N THR A 334 -20.37 -4.84 18.14
CA THR A 334 -20.46 -5.98 19.08
C THR A 334 -21.64 -5.88 20.02
N LEU A 335 -22.34 -4.73 20.06
CA LEU A 335 -23.49 -4.47 20.94
C LEU A 335 -24.84 -4.49 20.19
N ARG A 336 -24.88 -4.91 18.93
CA ARG A 336 -26.09 -5.13 18.14
C ARG A 336 -26.05 -6.51 17.49
#